data_cf1b52bbe089b933f3402dcdf9e9d455
#
_entry.id   cf1b52bbe089b933f3402dcdf9e9d455
#
_cell.length_a   1.000
_cell.length_b   1.000
_cell.length_c   1.000
_cell.angle_alpha   90.00
_cell.angle_beta   90.00
_cell.angle_gamma   90.00
#
_symmetry.space_group_name_H-M   'P 1'
#
loop_
_entity.id
_entity.type
_entity.pdbx_description
1 polymer ?
#
loop_
_entity_poly.entity_id
_entity_poly.type
_entity_poly.pdbx_seq_one_letter_code
_entity_poly.pdbx_strand_id
1 'polypeptide(L)'
;MAARLSTGQLADASELAARADASRRRVAPLARADAESYGRVLDAYRETDPETRTLRVRDALSGAANVPLAVAVAGSEVASIAARLVEEGNPNLEGDAMAAVLLADAGVSAAAALVEINLSTANVDDDRLGRANRLVDTTAATVRRATEGG
;
A
#
# COMPACT_ATOMS: atom_id res chain seq x y z
N MET A 1 6.23 7.70 -14.94
CA MET A 1 7.03 8.49 -15.92
C MET A 1 8.33 7.78 -16.25
N ALA A 2 9.15 7.42 -15.26
CA ALA A 2 10.45 6.76 -15.46
C ALA A 2 10.38 5.51 -16.36
N ALA A 3 9.43 4.61 -16.15
CA ALA A 3 9.26 3.42 -17.00
C ALA A 3 9.03 3.76 -18.49
N ARG A 4 8.25 4.79 -18.79
CA ARG A 4 8.00 5.22 -20.18
C ARG A 4 9.24 5.81 -20.88
N LEU A 5 10.17 6.34 -20.11
CA LEU A 5 11.42 6.93 -20.59
C LEU A 5 12.61 5.95 -20.56
N SER A 6 12.36 4.68 -20.20
CA SER A 6 13.34 3.60 -20.18
C SER A 6 13.19 2.60 -21.33
N THR A 7 12.40 2.93 -22.36
CA THR A 7 12.13 2.03 -23.51
C THR A 7 13.38 1.70 -24.34
N GLY A 8 14.44 2.48 -24.23
CA GLY A 8 15.73 2.18 -24.87
C GLY A 8 16.62 1.23 -24.06
N GLN A 9 16.35 1.05 -22.77
CA GLN A 9 17.14 0.23 -21.82
C GLN A 9 16.41 -1.07 -21.45
N LEU A 10 15.08 -0.99 -21.26
CA LEU A 10 14.25 -2.11 -20.83
C LEU A 10 13.29 -2.56 -21.93
N ALA A 11 13.37 -3.84 -22.32
CA ALA A 11 12.51 -4.40 -23.35
C ALA A 11 11.02 -4.40 -22.94
N ASP A 12 10.72 -4.51 -21.63
CA ASP A 12 9.38 -4.53 -21.05
C ASP A 12 8.98 -3.20 -20.39
N ALA A 13 9.68 -2.10 -20.66
CA ALA A 13 9.39 -0.77 -20.09
C ALA A 13 7.92 -0.36 -20.28
N SER A 14 7.31 -0.69 -21.42
CA SER A 14 5.90 -0.42 -21.70
C SER A 14 4.96 -1.21 -20.78
N GLU A 15 5.29 -2.45 -20.47
CA GLU A 15 4.54 -3.28 -19.52
C GLU A 15 4.65 -2.75 -18.11
N LEU A 16 5.85 -2.40 -17.66
CA LEU A 16 6.07 -1.76 -16.35
C LEU A 16 5.29 -0.45 -16.23
N ALA A 17 5.26 0.37 -17.28
CA ALA A 17 4.46 1.59 -17.31
C ALA A 17 2.96 1.29 -17.20
N ALA A 18 2.46 0.28 -17.90
CA ALA A 18 1.06 -0.13 -17.83
C ALA A 18 0.68 -0.65 -16.45
N ARG A 19 1.55 -1.43 -15.81
CA ARG A 19 1.37 -1.91 -14.43
C ARG A 19 1.35 -0.75 -13.42
N ALA A 20 2.28 0.19 -13.54
CA ALA A 20 2.29 1.39 -12.67
C ALA A 20 1.01 2.23 -12.84
N ASP A 21 0.53 2.43 -14.07
CA ASP A 21 -0.73 3.10 -14.35
C ASP A 21 -1.94 2.34 -13.80
N ALA A 22 -1.93 1.02 -13.84
CA ALA A 22 -2.97 0.18 -13.25
C ALA A 22 -3.00 0.32 -11.72
N SER A 23 -1.83 0.28 -11.06
CA SER A 23 -1.71 0.53 -9.61
C SER A 23 -2.22 1.91 -9.23
N ARG A 24 -1.84 2.95 -9.97
CA ARG A 24 -2.35 4.31 -9.77
C ARG A 24 -3.89 4.38 -9.85
N ARG A 25 -4.49 3.73 -10.84
CA ARG A 25 -5.96 3.69 -10.99
C ARG A 25 -6.65 2.94 -9.85
N ARG A 26 -6.03 1.88 -9.32
CA ARG A 26 -6.56 1.15 -8.15
C ARG A 26 -6.49 1.96 -6.86
N VAL A 27 -5.41 2.74 -6.67
CA VAL A 27 -5.21 3.51 -5.44
C VAL A 27 -6.02 4.81 -5.42
N ALA A 28 -6.25 5.44 -6.57
CA ALA A 28 -6.92 6.73 -6.64
C ALA A 28 -8.27 6.81 -5.88
N PRO A 29 -9.16 5.80 -5.93
CA PRO A 29 -10.42 5.83 -5.17
C PRO A 29 -10.27 5.51 -3.68
N LEU A 30 -9.10 5.00 -3.22
CA LEU A 30 -8.94 4.52 -1.84
C LEU A 30 -8.99 5.64 -0.80
N ALA A 31 -8.55 6.86 -1.14
CA ALA A 31 -8.66 8.00 -0.24
C ALA A 31 -10.12 8.31 0.13
N ARG A 32 -11.04 8.23 -0.85
CA ARG A 32 -12.47 8.37 -0.61
C ARG A 32 -13.04 7.17 0.17
N ALA A 33 -12.64 5.96 -0.19
CA ALA A 33 -13.06 4.75 0.51
C ALA A 33 -12.62 4.75 1.99
N ASP A 34 -11.43 5.30 2.29
CA ASP A 34 -10.93 5.48 3.65
C ASP A 34 -11.82 6.45 4.44
N ALA A 35 -12.12 7.62 3.88
CA ALA A 35 -13.00 8.60 4.51
C ALA A 35 -14.41 8.03 4.78
N GLU A 36 -14.98 7.29 3.83
CA GLU A 36 -16.27 6.61 3.98
C GLU A 36 -16.20 5.50 5.05
N SER A 37 -15.10 4.78 5.12
CA SER A 37 -14.85 3.75 6.12
C SER A 37 -14.77 4.35 7.53
N TYR A 38 -14.02 5.44 7.68
CA TYR A 38 -13.94 6.19 8.93
C TYR A 38 -15.30 6.75 9.36
N GLY A 39 -16.10 7.26 8.41
CA GLY A 39 -17.47 7.69 8.68
C GLY A 39 -18.33 6.58 9.30
N ARG A 40 -18.24 5.35 8.78
CA ARG A 40 -18.95 4.19 9.36
C ARG A 40 -18.50 3.87 10.79
N VAL A 41 -17.23 4.02 11.10
CA VAL A 41 -16.71 3.87 12.48
C VAL A 41 -17.32 4.92 13.41
N LEU A 42 -17.34 6.18 12.98
CA LEU A 42 -17.94 7.27 13.77
C LEU A 42 -19.44 7.05 14.00
N ASP A 43 -20.17 6.58 12.99
CA ASP A 43 -21.59 6.28 13.10
C ASP A 43 -21.86 5.09 14.06
N ALA A 44 -20.97 4.08 14.04
CA ALA A 44 -21.06 2.96 14.96
C ALA A 44 -20.89 3.39 16.43
N TYR A 45 -20.02 4.37 16.71
CA TYR A 45 -19.84 4.93 18.06
C TYR A 45 -21.04 5.73 18.56
N ARG A 46 -21.92 6.21 17.66
CA ARG A 46 -23.15 6.96 18.03
C ARG A 46 -24.31 6.06 18.42
N GLU A 47 -24.18 4.74 18.23
CA GLU A 47 -25.19 3.79 18.69
C GLU A 47 -25.42 3.92 20.19
N THR A 48 -26.68 3.97 20.60
CA THR A 48 -27.08 4.23 22.00
C THR A 48 -27.10 2.96 22.85
N ASP A 49 -27.49 1.84 22.24
CA ASP A 49 -27.48 0.54 22.92
C ASP A 49 -26.05 0.01 23.06
N PRO A 50 -25.54 -0.24 24.29
CA PRO A 50 -24.13 -0.61 24.50
C PRO A 50 -23.71 -1.91 23.84
N GLU A 51 -24.59 -2.92 23.80
CA GLU A 51 -24.27 -4.22 23.20
C GLU A 51 -24.20 -4.10 21.66
N THR A 52 -25.20 -3.49 21.07
CA THR A 52 -25.25 -3.20 19.63
C THR A 52 -24.07 -2.32 19.21
N ARG A 53 -23.74 -1.30 20.01
CA ARG A 53 -22.60 -0.41 19.74
C ARG A 53 -21.28 -1.20 19.69
N THR A 54 -21.05 -2.09 20.66
CA THR A 54 -19.84 -2.90 20.70
C THR A 54 -19.68 -3.73 19.44
N LEU A 55 -20.74 -4.39 18.99
CA LEU A 55 -20.73 -5.20 17.77
C LEU A 55 -20.51 -4.33 16.52
N ARG A 56 -21.23 -3.20 16.40
CA ARG A 56 -21.13 -2.30 15.24
C ARG A 56 -19.75 -1.66 15.13
N VAL A 57 -19.14 -1.24 16.24
CA VAL A 57 -17.80 -0.68 16.28
C VAL A 57 -16.76 -1.71 15.86
N ARG A 58 -16.86 -2.93 16.39
CA ARG A 58 -16.00 -4.05 15.99
C ARG A 58 -16.08 -4.32 14.49
N ASP A 59 -17.27 -4.44 13.94
CA ASP A 59 -17.49 -4.72 12.52
C ASP A 59 -17.00 -3.57 11.63
N ALA A 60 -17.26 -2.32 12.02
CA ALA A 60 -16.82 -1.14 11.29
C ALA A 60 -15.29 -1.02 11.26
N LEU A 61 -14.61 -1.21 12.40
CA LEU A 61 -13.15 -1.20 12.50
C LEU A 61 -12.52 -2.35 11.71
N SER A 62 -13.06 -3.56 11.84
CA SER A 62 -12.60 -4.69 11.03
C SER A 62 -12.74 -4.39 9.54
N GLY A 63 -13.87 -3.82 9.11
CA GLY A 63 -14.08 -3.38 7.73
C GLY A 63 -13.10 -2.29 7.28
N ALA A 64 -12.75 -1.37 8.19
CA ALA A 64 -11.82 -0.27 7.92
C ALA A 64 -10.39 -0.75 7.63
N ALA A 65 -9.99 -1.93 8.10
CA ALA A 65 -8.67 -2.51 7.80
C ALA A 65 -8.47 -2.85 6.31
N ASN A 66 -9.53 -2.99 5.52
CA ASN A 66 -9.43 -3.39 4.11
C ASN A 66 -8.80 -2.30 3.22
N VAL A 67 -9.07 -1.03 3.50
CA VAL A 67 -8.54 0.08 2.70
C VAL A 67 -7.03 0.20 2.83
N PRO A 68 -6.45 0.30 4.05
CA PRO A 68 -5.00 0.35 4.19
C PRO A 68 -4.33 -0.94 3.68
N LEU A 69 -4.94 -2.12 3.80
CA LEU A 69 -4.38 -3.33 3.20
C LEU A 69 -4.29 -3.22 1.67
N ALA A 70 -5.30 -2.65 1.02
CA ALA A 70 -5.27 -2.40 -0.42
C ALA A 70 -4.18 -1.39 -0.81
N VAL A 71 -3.93 -0.37 0.01
CA VAL A 71 -2.82 0.58 -0.15
C VAL A 71 -1.47 -0.14 -0.04
N ALA A 72 -1.28 -0.99 0.98
CA ALA A 72 -0.06 -1.77 1.16
C ALA A 72 0.25 -2.69 -0.02
N VAL A 73 -0.77 -3.38 -0.56
CA VAL A 73 -0.62 -4.22 -1.76
C VAL A 73 -0.13 -3.42 -2.96
N ALA A 74 -0.77 -2.27 -3.23
CA ALA A 74 -0.39 -1.43 -4.36
C ALA A 74 1.00 -0.79 -4.17
N GLY A 75 1.32 -0.38 -2.94
CA GLY A 75 2.64 0.17 -2.60
C GLY A 75 3.76 -0.84 -2.83
N SER A 76 3.59 -2.09 -2.40
CA SER A 76 4.57 -3.15 -2.62
C SER A 76 4.79 -3.44 -4.12
N GLU A 77 3.74 -3.40 -4.93
CA GLU A 77 3.86 -3.52 -6.40
C GLU A 77 4.62 -2.34 -7.00
N VAL A 78 4.33 -1.11 -6.57
CA VAL A 78 5.05 0.09 -7.02
C VAL A 78 6.52 0.04 -6.64
N ALA A 79 6.86 -0.39 -5.41
CA ALA A 79 8.24 -0.58 -4.97
C ALA A 79 8.99 -1.57 -5.87
N SER A 80 8.37 -2.70 -6.21
CA SER A 80 8.96 -3.70 -7.11
C SER A 80 9.22 -3.15 -8.53
N ILE A 81 8.27 -2.38 -9.08
CA ILE A 81 8.45 -1.74 -10.39
C ILE A 81 9.58 -0.70 -10.33
N ALA A 82 9.60 0.12 -9.28
CA ALA A 82 10.57 1.20 -9.13
C ALA A 82 11.99 0.65 -8.88
N ALA A 83 12.15 -0.40 -8.07
CA ALA A 83 13.44 -1.04 -7.85
C ALA A 83 14.06 -1.55 -9.15
N ARG A 84 13.25 -2.20 -10.00
CA ARG A 84 13.72 -2.64 -11.30
C ARG A 84 14.15 -1.48 -12.21
N LEU A 85 13.51 -0.32 -12.10
CA LEU A 85 13.90 0.88 -12.84
C LEU A 85 15.19 1.51 -12.29
N VAL A 86 15.52 1.33 -11.02
CA VAL A 86 16.83 1.68 -10.45
C VAL A 86 17.91 0.79 -11.05
N GLU A 87 17.68 -0.53 -11.09
CA GLU A 87 18.69 -1.51 -11.52
C GLU A 87 18.93 -1.51 -13.03
N GLU A 88 17.88 -1.35 -13.85
CA GLU A 88 17.94 -1.61 -15.30
C GLU A 88 17.37 -0.45 -16.14
N GLY A 89 16.86 0.60 -15.52
CA GLY A 89 16.18 1.69 -16.20
C GLY A 89 17.12 2.71 -16.84
N ASN A 90 16.55 3.86 -17.21
CA ASN A 90 17.33 4.99 -17.71
C ASN A 90 18.15 5.62 -16.58
N PRO A 91 19.49 5.63 -16.64
CA PRO A 91 20.35 6.17 -15.58
C PRO A 91 20.06 7.63 -15.22
N ASN A 92 19.57 8.43 -16.19
CA ASN A 92 19.19 9.83 -15.92
C ASN A 92 17.96 9.98 -15.02
N LEU A 93 17.23 8.88 -14.76
CA LEU A 93 16.01 8.84 -13.96
C LEU A 93 16.16 7.93 -12.72
N GLU A 94 17.37 7.49 -12.41
CA GLU A 94 17.67 6.65 -11.25
C GLU A 94 17.19 7.31 -9.94
N GLY A 95 17.47 8.62 -9.76
CA GLY A 95 17.01 9.36 -8.59
C GLY A 95 15.48 9.38 -8.43
N ASP A 96 14.74 9.53 -9.54
CA ASP A 96 13.27 9.47 -9.52
C ASP A 96 12.77 8.08 -9.18
N ALA A 97 13.42 7.04 -9.72
CA ALA A 97 13.10 5.65 -9.43
C ALA A 97 13.41 5.29 -7.96
N MET A 98 14.57 5.74 -7.44
CA MET A 98 14.93 5.55 -6.04
C MET A 98 13.95 6.25 -5.10
N ALA A 99 13.58 7.50 -5.38
CA ALA A 99 12.55 8.20 -4.61
C ALA A 99 11.22 7.43 -4.59
N ALA A 100 10.82 6.84 -5.72
CA ALA A 100 9.59 6.05 -5.80
C ALA A 100 9.67 4.76 -4.95
N VAL A 101 10.84 4.08 -4.91
CA VAL A 101 11.07 2.91 -4.02
C VAL A 101 10.87 3.30 -2.56
N LEU A 102 11.56 4.36 -2.11
CA LEU A 102 11.55 4.78 -0.70
C LEU A 102 10.18 5.28 -0.25
N LEU A 103 9.48 6.04 -1.09
CA LEU A 103 8.12 6.52 -0.79
C LEU A 103 7.11 5.37 -0.75
N ALA A 104 7.26 4.37 -1.62
CA ALA A 104 6.41 3.19 -1.62
C ALA A 104 6.61 2.36 -0.34
N ASP A 105 7.85 2.18 0.11
CA ASP A 105 8.17 1.48 1.36
C ASP A 105 7.55 2.17 2.59
N ALA A 106 7.74 3.48 2.70
CA ALA A 106 7.12 4.26 3.76
C ALA A 106 5.59 4.14 3.73
N GLY A 107 4.99 4.17 2.52
CA GLY A 107 3.55 3.99 2.33
C GLY A 107 3.04 2.61 2.74
N VAL A 108 3.79 1.55 2.41
CA VAL A 108 3.47 0.17 2.82
C VAL A 108 3.53 0.02 4.34
N SER A 109 4.59 0.53 4.96
CA SER A 109 4.78 0.49 6.42
C SER A 109 3.67 1.23 7.16
N ALA A 110 3.33 2.44 6.71
CA ALA A 110 2.23 3.22 7.29
C ALA A 110 0.88 2.51 7.13
N ALA A 111 0.62 1.95 5.95
CA ALA A 111 -0.62 1.22 5.69
C ALA A 111 -0.72 -0.06 6.54
N ALA A 112 0.37 -0.81 6.71
CA ALA A 112 0.39 -1.99 7.58
C ALA A 112 0.10 -1.63 9.05
N ALA A 113 0.66 -0.53 9.55
CA ALA A 113 0.34 -0.04 10.90
C ALA A 113 -1.15 0.31 11.06
N LEU A 114 -1.79 0.88 10.04
CA LEU A 114 -3.23 1.15 10.08
C LEU A 114 -4.08 -0.13 10.04
N VAL A 115 -3.64 -1.18 9.32
CA VAL A 115 -4.29 -2.50 9.38
C VAL A 115 -4.24 -3.04 10.81
N GLU A 116 -3.06 -3.01 11.43
CA GLU A 116 -2.86 -3.48 12.81
C GLU A 116 -3.73 -2.71 13.82
N ILE A 117 -3.72 -1.38 13.76
CA ILE A 117 -4.52 -0.51 14.65
C ILE A 117 -6.01 -0.87 14.53
N ASN A 118 -6.53 -0.98 13.32
CA ASN A 118 -7.94 -1.27 13.10
C ASN A 118 -8.34 -2.66 13.61
N LEU A 119 -7.54 -3.70 13.32
CA LEU A 119 -7.82 -5.07 13.72
C LEU A 119 -7.65 -5.28 15.24
N SER A 120 -6.58 -4.71 15.83
CA SER A 120 -6.36 -4.81 17.27
C SER A 120 -7.46 -4.07 18.08
N THR A 121 -7.86 -2.88 17.62
CA THR A 121 -8.96 -2.13 18.26
C THR A 121 -10.29 -2.86 18.13
N ALA A 122 -10.51 -3.54 17.00
CA ALA A 122 -11.69 -4.40 16.79
C ALA A 122 -11.62 -5.71 17.58
N ASN A 123 -10.49 -6.06 18.16
CA ASN A 123 -10.21 -7.37 18.76
C ASN A 123 -10.52 -8.53 17.78
N VAL A 124 -10.03 -8.38 16.55
CA VAL A 124 -10.18 -9.37 15.47
C VAL A 124 -8.80 -9.90 15.11
N ASP A 125 -8.65 -11.21 15.21
CA ASP A 125 -7.49 -11.95 14.75
C ASP A 125 -7.83 -12.61 13.41
N ASP A 126 -7.23 -12.12 12.34
CA ASP A 126 -7.39 -12.67 10.99
C ASP A 126 -6.10 -12.55 10.15
N ASP A 127 -6.08 -13.15 8.98
CA ASP A 127 -4.92 -13.26 8.10
C ASP A 127 -4.47 -11.92 7.49
N ARG A 128 -5.29 -10.87 7.55
CA ARG A 128 -4.97 -9.54 7.00
C ARG A 128 -3.76 -8.91 7.67
N LEU A 129 -3.60 -9.08 9.00
CA LEU A 129 -2.42 -8.60 9.70
C LEU A 129 -1.16 -9.33 9.23
N GLY A 130 -1.19 -10.66 9.16
CA GLY A 130 -0.07 -11.44 8.64
C GLY A 130 0.25 -11.10 7.18
N ARG A 131 -0.75 -10.81 6.37
CA ARG A 131 -0.56 -10.35 4.99
C ARG A 131 0.10 -8.97 4.92
N ALA A 132 -0.33 -8.02 5.74
CA ALA A 132 0.26 -6.68 5.80
C ALA A 132 1.74 -6.74 6.21
N ASN A 133 2.07 -7.53 7.23
CA ASN A 133 3.45 -7.72 7.69
C ASN A 133 4.34 -8.34 6.59
N ARG A 134 3.87 -9.36 5.88
CA ARG A 134 4.61 -9.92 4.73
C ARG A 134 4.87 -8.89 3.62
N LEU A 135 3.95 -7.95 3.38
CA LEU A 135 4.16 -6.87 2.42
C LEU A 135 5.26 -5.91 2.89
N VAL A 136 5.30 -5.57 4.17
CA VAL A 136 6.40 -4.77 4.77
C VAL A 136 7.73 -5.47 4.57
N ASP A 137 7.85 -6.74 4.95
CA ASP A 137 9.11 -7.51 4.83
C ASP A 137 9.59 -7.60 3.38
N THR A 138 8.66 -7.89 2.47
CA THR A 138 8.96 -8.00 1.03
C THR A 138 9.42 -6.66 0.46
N THR A 139 8.75 -5.57 0.83
CA THR A 139 9.09 -4.24 0.33
C THR A 139 10.42 -3.77 0.90
N ALA A 140 10.67 -3.97 2.20
CA ALA A 140 11.94 -3.66 2.82
C ALA A 140 13.13 -4.44 2.18
N ALA A 141 12.93 -5.71 1.83
CA ALA A 141 13.92 -6.48 1.09
C ALA A 141 14.17 -5.91 -0.32
N THR A 142 13.14 -5.41 -0.98
CA THR A 142 13.22 -4.76 -2.29
C THR A 142 14.02 -3.45 -2.21
N VAL A 143 13.76 -2.64 -1.18
CA VAL A 143 14.50 -1.38 -0.92
C VAL A 143 15.99 -1.68 -0.71
N ARG A 144 16.32 -2.64 0.15
CA ARG A 144 17.74 -3.01 0.41
C ARG A 144 18.48 -3.35 -0.88
N ARG A 145 17.89 -4.20 -1.73
CA ARG A 145 18.52 -4.55 -3.01
C ARG A 145 18.74 -3.34 -3.91
N ALA A 146 17.74 -2.47 -4.03
CA ALA A 146 17.84 -1.28 -4.87
C ALA A 146 18.89 -0.29 -4.35
N THR A 147 19.11 -0.21 -3.02
CA THR A 147 20.09 0.72 -2.41
C THR A 147 21.51 0.14 -2.32
N GLU A 148 21.68 -1.18 -2.33
CA GLU A 148 22.99 -1.84 -2.24
C GLU A 148 23.58 -2.14 -3.63
N GLY A 149 22.79 -2.11 -4.68
CA GLY A 149 23.19 -2.43 -6.06
C GLY A 149 23.57 -1.22 -6.93
N GLY A 150 23.43 0.01 -6.42
CA GLY A 150 23.85 1.26 -7.03
C GLY A 150 25.13 1.73 -6.32
#